data_a14dc3f77810d0936c0c418e8e67507d
#
_entry.id   a14dc3f77810d0936c0c418e8e67507d
#
_cell.length_a   1.000
_cell.length_b   1.000
_cell.length_c   1.000
_cell.angle_alpha   90.00
_cell.angle_beta   90.00
_cell.angle_gamma   90.00
#
_symmetry.space_group_name_H-M   'P 1'
#
loop_
_entity.id
_entity.type
_entity.pdbx_description
1 polymer ?
#
loop_
_entity_poly.entity_id
_entity_poly.type
_entity_poly.pdbx_seq_one_letter_code
_entity_poly.pdbx_strand_id
1 'polypeptide(L)'
;RWKSKPSRKGTGFEQPLQPHQHWHIDISYINLCGTFYYLCSVLDGFSRFLVHWDLRESMREADVEVILERAKEKYPEARPRIISDNGPQFIARDFKEFIRISGMTHVRTSPYYPQSNGKIERWHKSLKSECIRPGTPLSLEDARRLVEAYVEHYNNVRLNSATGYITPKDMLAGCQQEIHADRDRKLEAARQQRQSRRQQAA
;
A
#
# COMPACT_ATOMS: atom_id res chain seq x y z
N ARG A 1 38.66 4.15 -4.73
CA ARG A 1 37.27 3.84 -4.33
C ARG A 1 36.65 5.09 -3.73
N TRP A 2 35.76 5.72 -4.47
CA TRP A 2 34.95 6.83 -3.97
C TRP A 2 33.98 6.27 -2.92
N LYS A 3 34.16 6.61 -1.66
CA LYS A 3 33.16 6.38 -0.62
C LYS A 3 32.06 7.43 -0.83
N SER A 4 30.87 7.01 -1.25
CA SER A 4 29.71 7.88 -1.24
C SER A 4 29.50 8.42 0.19
N LYS A 5 29.25 9.72 0.30
CA LYS A 5 28.92 10.34 1.60
C LYS A 5 27.70 9.60 2.17
N PRO A 6 27.69 9.25 3.46
CA PRO A 6 26.52 8.66 4.08
C PRO A 6 25.32 9.57 3.84
N SER A 7 24.22 9.01 3.31
CA SER A 7 23.00 9.76 3.15
C SER A 7 22.59 10.31 4.53
N ARG A 8 22.42 11.62 4.66
CA ARG A 8 21.77 12.19 5.83
C ARG A 8 20.35 11.67 5.85
N LYS A 9 20.10 10.56 6.54
CA LYS A 9 18.74 10.12 6.85
C LYS A 9 18.09 11.22 7.65
N GLY A 10 17.17 11.93 7.04
CA GLY A 10 16.40 12.93 7.76
C GLY A 10 15.61 12.23 8.86
N THR A 11 15.65 12.80 10.03
CA THR A 11 14.95 12.36 11.23
C THR A 11 13.45 12.70 11.19
N GLY A 12 12.86 12.95 10.01
CA GLY A 12 11.63 13.73 9.88
C GLY A 12 10.35 13.04 9.46
N PHE A 13 10.34 11.76 9.07
CA PHE A 13 9.09 11.12 8.72
C PHE A 13 8.64 10.12 9.79
N GLU A 14 7.69 10.58 10.59
CA GLU A 14 7.08 9.77 11.64
C GLU A 14 6.29 8.62 11.00
N GLN A 15 6.65 7.37 11.35
CA GLN A 15 5.95 6.20 10.83
C GLN A 15 4.60 6.05 11.54
N PRO A 16 3.53 5.65 10.83
CA PRO A 16 2.23 5.43 11.45
C PRO A 16 2.32 4.23 12.40
N LEU A 17 1.75 4.40 13.59
CA LEU A 17 1.68 3.37 14.64
C LEU A 17 0.34 2.63 14.67
N GLN A 18 -0.66 3.16 13.97
CA GLN A 18 -2.01 2.62 13.94
C GLN A 18 -2.61 2.71 12.52
N PRO A 19 -3.63 1.89 12.22
CA PRO A 19 -4.41 2.01 10.99
C PRO A 19 -4.95 3.43 10.78
N HIS A 20 -5.03 3.84 9.54
CA HIS A 20 -5.63 5.10 9.10
C HIS A 20 -4.97 6.38 9.63
N GLN A 21 -3.78 6.31 10.24
CA GLN A 21 -3.02 7.51 10.55
C GLN A 21 -2.42 8.17 9.30
N HIS A 22 -1.92 7.35 8.38
CA HIS A 22 -1.34 7.81 7.11
C HIS A 22 -1.96 7.04 5.95
N TRP A 23 -2.46 7.76 4.96
CA TRP A 23 -2.79 7.20 3.65
C TRP A 23 -1.83 7.74 2.60
N HIS A 24 -1.16 6.83 1.93
CA HIS A 24 -0.34 7.16 0.76
C HIS A 24 -1.22 7.15 -0.48
N ILE A 25 -1.14 8.20 -1.29
CA ILE A 25 -1.82 8.28 -2.57
C ILE A 25 -0.80 8.52 -3.67
N ASP A 26 -0.97 7.84 -4.79
CA ASP A 26 -0.09 7.97 -5.94
C ASP A 26 -0.78 7.53 -7.22
N ILE A 27 -0.35 8.10 -8.35
CA ILE A 27 -0.84 7.77 -9.69
C ILE A 27 0.26 7.05 -10.45
N SER A 28 -0.01 5.81 -10.86
CA SER A 28 0.88 5.00 -11.66
C SER A 28 0.32 4.75 -13.06
N TYR A 29 1.20 4.63 -14.05
CA TYR A 29 0.82 4.32 -15.42
C TYR A 29 0.78 2.81 -15.65
N ILE A 30 -0.29 2.35 -16.28
CA ILE A 30 -0.43 0.98 -16.78
C ILE A 30 -0.45 1.02 -18.30
N ASN A 31 0.51 0.36 -18.95
CA ASN A 31 0.54 0.25 -20.41
C ASN A 31 -0.25 -0.99 -20.83
N LEU A 32 -1.28 -0.79 -21.65
CA LEU A 32 -2.09 -1.83 -22.25
C LEU A 32 -1.99 -1.70 -23.77
N CYS A 33 -1.36 -2.65 -24.42
CA CYS A 33 -1.22 -2.68 -25.87
C CYS A 33 -0.74 -1.35 -26.50
N GLY A 34 0.20 -0.66 -25.84
CA GLY A 34 0.74 0.62 -26.28
C GLY A 34 -0.01 1.87 -25.79
N THR A 35 -1.16 1.72 -25.18
CA THR A 35 -1.93 2.82 -24.58
C THR A 35 -1.69 2.90 -23.08
N PHE A 36 -1.46 4.11 -22.58
CA PHE A 36 -1.25 4.35 -21.14
C PHE A 36 -2.56 4.73 -20.44
N TYR A 37 -2.83 4.02 -19.35
CA TYR A 37 -3.94 4.27 -18.44
C TYR A 37 -3.41 4.68 -17.07
N TYR A 38 -4.22 5.38 -16.31
CA TYR A 38 -3.86 5.96 -15.02
C TYR A 38 -4.48 5.17 -13.88
N LEU A 39 -3.65 4.57 -13.06
CA LEU A 39 -4.06 3.90 -11.83
C LEU A 39 -3.78 4.81 -10.64
N CYS A 40 -4.83 5.34 -10.01
CA CYS A 40 -4.72 6.00 -8.72
C CYS A 40 -4.97 4.97 -7.60
N SER A 41 -4.15 4.99 -6.58
CA SER A 41 -4.22 4.06 -5.45
C SER A 41 -4.14 4.81 -4.12
N VAL A 42 -4.92 4.36 -3.13
CA VAL A 42 -4.89 4.85 -1.75
C VAL A 42 -4.50 3.68 -0.84
N LEU A 43 -3.32 3.76 -0.23
CA LEU A 43 -2.72 2.71 0.59
C LEU A 43 -2.60 3.16 2.05
N ASP A 44 -3.10 2.35 2.99
CA ASP A 44 -2.84 2.58 4.41
C ASP A 44 -1.37 2.36 4.75
N GLY A 45 -0.75 3.36 5.33
CA GLY A 45 0.69 3.38 5.61
C GLY A 45 1.13 2.44 6.73
N PHE A 46 0.23 2.04 7.62
CA PHE A 46 0.50 1.10 8.70
C PHE A 46 0.37 -0.34 8.22
N SER A 47 -0.81 -0.72 7.78
CA SER A 47 -1.16 -2.10 7.43
C SER A 47 -0.73 -2.54 6.03
N ARG A 48 -0.44 -1.59 5.13
CA ARG A 48 -0.28 -1.81 3.70
C ARG A 48 -1.58 -2.21 2.99
N PHE A 49 -2.72 -2.08 3.65
CA PHE A 49 -4.03 -2.34 3.06
C PHE A 49 -4.33 -1.34 1.97
N LEU A 50 -4.75 -1.83 0.82
CA LEU A 50 -5.23 -0.96 -0.26
C LEU A 50 -6.68 -0.56 0.04
N VAL A 51 -6.85 0.69 0.47
CA VAL A 51 -8.13 1.26 0.91
C VAL A 51 -9.07 1.46 -0.27
N HIS A 52 -8.54 2.06 -1.34
CA HIS A 52 -9.28 2.28 -2.58
C HIS A 52 -8.33 2.43 -3.77
N TRP A 53 -8.86 2.21 -4.96
CA TRP A 53 -8.16 2.39 -6.22
C TRP A 53 -9.14 2.67 -7.35
N ASP A 54 -8.66 3.28 -8.42
CA ASP A 54 -9.40 3.42 -9.68
C ASP A 54 -8.43 3.45 -10.86
N LEU A 55 -8.85 2.88 -11.99
CA LEU A 55 -8.08 2.81 -13.24
C LEU A 55 -8.87 3.48 -14.35
N ARG A 56 -8.31 4.53 -14.97
CA ARG A 56 -8.99 5.40 -15.92
C ARG A 56 -8.14 5.74 -17.13
N GLU A 57 -8.77 6.21 -18.19
CA GLU A 57 -8.12 6.75 -19.40
C GLU A 57 -7.44 8.10 -19.15
N SER A 58 -7.95 8.87 -18.19
CA SER A 58 -7.37 10.14 -17.73
C SER A 58 -7.51 10.23 -16.22
N MET A 59 -6.68 11.06 -15.59
CA MET A 59 -6.72 11.28 -14.14
C MET A 59 -6.55 12.78 -13.87
N ARG A 60 -7.66 13.46 -13.67
CA ARG A 60 -7.70 14.87 -13.31
C ARG A 60 -7.75 15.02 -11.79
N GLU A 61 -7.58 16.24 -11.31
CA GLU A 61 -7.69 16.58 -9.90
C GLU A 61 -9.02 16.12 -9.28
N ALA A 62 -10.15 16.46 -9.90
CA ALA A 62 -11.47 16.04 -9.44
C ALA A 62 -11.64 14.51 -9.36
N ASP A 63 -10.98 13.76 -10.23
CA ASP A 63 -10.98 12.30 -10.17
C ASP A 63 -10.27 11.77 -8.90
N VAL A 64 -9.17 12.41 -8.51
CA VAL A 64 -8.43 12.09 -7.30
C VAL A 64 -9.24 12.42 -6.04
N GLU A 65 -9.96 13.54 -6.04
CA GLU A 65 -10.87 13.90 -4.94
C GLU A 65 -11.96 12.85 -4.75
N VAL A 66 -12.63 12.43 -5.83
CA VAL A 66 -13.65 11.35 -5.80
C VAL A 66 -13.06 10.04 -5.28
N ILE A 67 -11.84 9.68 -5.65
CA ILE A 67 -11.16 8.46 -5.18
C ILE A 67 -10.92 8.53 -3.66
N LEU A 68 -10.45 9.68 -3.16
CA LEU A 68 -10.29 9.88 -1.72
C LEU A 68 -11.62 9.92 -0.96
N GLU A 69 -12.65 10.53 -1.55
CA GLU A 69 -13.99 10.54 -0.97
C GLU A 69 -14.53 9.12 -0.80
N ARG A 70 -14.42 8.29 -1.83
CA ARG A 70 -14.79 6.86 -1.76
C ARG A 70 -13.96 6.07 -0.74
N ALA A 71 -12.68 6.40 -0.59
CA ALA A 71 -11.87 5.83 0.47
C ALA A 71 -12.39 6.24 1.87
N LYS A 72 -12.78 7.50 2.03
CA LYS A 72 -13.39 8.04 3.26
C LYS A 72 -14.75 7.43 3.57
N GLU A 73 -15.58 7.18 2.57
CA GLU A 73 -16.89 6.51 2.75
C GLU A 73 -16.74 5.13 3.40
N LYS A 74 -15.67 4.39 3.08
CA LYS A 74 -15.38 3.10 3.70
C LYS A 74 -14.94 3.22 5.15
N TYR A 75 -14.31 4.34 5.52
CA TYR A 75 -13.78 4.62 6.85
C TYR A 75 -14.12 6.06 7.28
N PRO A 76 -15.40 6.37 7.58
CA PRO A 76 -15.89 7.74 7.80
C PRO A 76 -15.21 8.44 8.98
N GLU A 77 -14.86 7.69 10.02
CA GLU A 77 -14.18 8.22 11.21
C GLU A 77 -12.69 8.48 11.02
N ALA A 78 -12.08 7.95 9.95
CA ALA A 78 -10.67 8.14 9.70
C ALA A 78 -10.35 9.62 9.38
N ARG A 79 -9.26 10.12 9.95
CA ARG A 79 -8.70 11.46 9.70
C ARG A 79 -7.24 11.34 9.31
N PRO A 80 -6.94 10.69 8.18
CA PRO A 80 -5.57 10.37 7.81
C PRO A 80 -4.78 11.61 7.44
N ARG A 81 -3.47 11.52 7.63
CA ARG A 81 -2.53 12.36 6.93
C ARG A 81 -2.32 11.78 5.52
N ILE A 82 -2.70 12.55 4.51
CA ILE A 82 -2.52 12.17 3.10
C ILE A 82 -1.08 12.45 2.70
N ILE A 83 -0.40 11.44 2.18
CA ILE A 83 0.99 11.53 1.71
C ILE A 83 0.99 11.30 0.21
N SER A 84 1.42 12.30 -0.55
CA SER A 84 1.55 12.23 -2.01
C SER A 84 2.91 12.72 -2.48
N ASP A 85 3.20 12.48 -3.73
CA ASP A 85 4.27 13.19 -4.44
C ASP A 85 3.87 14.64 -4.78
N ASN A 86 4.65 15.29 -5.64
CA ASN A 86 4.39 16.65 -6.13
C ASN A 86 3.69 16.65 -7.50
N GLY A 87 2.95 15.60 -7.84
CA GLY A 87 2.17 15.56 -9.08
C GLY A 87 1.19 16.74 -9.18
N PRO A 88 0.89 17.21 -10.41
CA PRO A 88 0.05 18.39 -10.61
C PRO A 88 -1.33 18.29 -9.95
N GLN A 89 -1.90 17.08 -9.89
CA GLN A 89 -3.19 16.81 -9.26
C GLN A 89 -3.17 17.07 -7.74
N PHE A 90 -2.02 16.84 -7.07
CA PHE A 90 -1.87 16.97 -5.62
C PHE A 90 -1.41 18.36 -5.16
N ILE A 91 -0.91 19.20 -6.07
CA ILE A 91 -0.49 20.59 -5.74
C ILE A 91 -1.59 21.61 -5.98
N ALA A 92 -2.65 21.25 -6.69
CA ALA A 92 -3.73 22.12 -7.06
C ALA A 92 -4.43 22.72 -5.84
N ARG A 93 -5.06 23.90 -6.01
CA ARG A 93 -5.69 24.64 -4.93
C ARG A 93 -6.92 23.91 -4.41
N ASP A 94 -7.74 23.39 -5.33
CA ASP A 94 -9.01 22.78 -5.00
C ASP A 94 -8.80 21.46 -4.24
N PHE A 95 -7.79 20.67 -4.63
CA PHE A 95 -7.38 19.47 -3.87
C PHE A 95 -6.98 19.81 -2.42
N LYS A 96 -6.22 20.87 -2.19
CA LYS A 96 -5.85 21.29 -0.83
C LYS A 96 -7.07 21.71 0.00
N GLU A 97 -7.99 22.41 -0.62
CA GLU A 97 -9.23 22.84 0.04
C GLU A 97 -10.12 21.62 0.35
N PHE A 98 -10.27 20.69 -0.60
CA PHE A 98 -10.95 19.41 -0.37
C PHE A 98 -10.37 18.65 0.83
N ILE A 99 -9.06 18.48 0.91
CA ILE A 99 -8.39 17.82 2.04
C ILE A 99 -8.74 18.52 3.36
N ARG A 100 -8.68 19.84 3.39
CA ARG A 100 -8.99 20.65 4.58
C ARG A 100 -10.44 20.47 5.04
N ILE A 101 -11.40 20.56 4.12
CA ILE A 101 -12.84 20.43 4.40
C ILE A 101 -13.16 19.01 4.89
N SER A 102 -12.51 18.01 4.32
CA SER A 102 -12.67 16.60 4.68
C SER A 102 -12.04 16.22 6.04
N GLY A 103 -11.46 17.20 6.77
CA GLY A 103 -10.83 16.98 8.07
C GLY A 103 -9.54 16.14 8.01
N MET A 104 -8.90 16.11 6.84
CA MET A 104 -7.63 15.45 6.62
C MET A 104 -6.47 16.46 6.64
N THR A 105 -5.24 15.96 6.67
CA THR A 105 -4.04 16.79 6.47
C THR A 105 -3.24 16.29 5.27
N HIS A 106 -2.51 17.16 4.59
CA HIS A 106 -1.73 16.82 3.42
C HIS A 106 -0.25 17.08 3.64
N VAL A 107 0.57 16.07 3.37
CA VAL A 107 2.02 16.16 3.37
C VAL A 107 2.54 15.72 2.01
N ARG A 108 3.21 16.61 1.34
CA ARG A 108 3.91 16.30 0.09
C ARG A 108 5.30 15.77 0.38
N THR A 109 5.70 14.74 -0.34
CA THR A 109 7.06 14.23 -0.22
C THR A 109 8.04 15.27 -0.77
N SER A 110 9.12 15.49 -0.04
CA SER A 110 10.20 16.33 -0.55
C SER A 110 10.94 15.60 -1.69
N PRO A 111 11.39 16.29 -2.73
CA PRO A 111 12.26 15.71 -3.78
C PRO A 111 13.50 15.02 -3.22
N TYR A 112 13.95 15.44 -2.04
CA TYR A 112 15.11 14.87 -1.34
C TYR A 112 14.77 13.69 -0.41
N TYR A 113 13.49 13.32 -0.27
CA TYR A 113 12.99 12.22 0.56
C TYR A 113 12.00 11.31 -0.19
N PRO A 114 12.42 10.65 -1.26
CA PRO A 114 11.55 9.74 -2.02
C PRO A 114 11.07 8.56 -1.17
N GLN A 115 11.76 8.23 -0.08
CA GLN A 115 11.41 7.11 0.81
C GLN A 115 10.03 7.27 1.48
N SER A 116 9.49 8.48 1.58
CA SER A 116 8.18 8.70 2.18
C SER A 116 7.04 8.11 1.34
N ASN A 117 7.21 7.97 0.02
CA ASN A 117 6.23 7.32 -0.87
C ASN A 117 6.58 5.87 -1.25
N GLY A 118 7.72 5.35 -0.79
CA GLY A 118 8.20 4.00 -1.11
C GLY A 118 7.25 2.86 -0.77
N LYS A 119 6.27 3.09 0.12
CA LYS A 119 5.25 2.11 0.47
C LYS A 119 4.29 1.86 -0.69
N ILE A 120 3.76 2.92 -1.30
CA ILE A 120 2.84 2.81 -2.42
C ILE A 120 3.57 2.47 -3.72
N GLU A 121 4.81 2.93 -3.89
CA GLU A 121 5.65 2.51 -5.02
C GLU A 121 5.88 0.99 -5.02
N ARG A 122 6.09 0.40 -3.83
CA ARG A 122 6.21 -1.05 -3.67
C ARG A 122 4.91 -1.77 -4.04
N TRP A 123 3.76 -1.22 -3.66
CA TRP A 123 2.45 -1.71 -4.09
C TRP A 123 2.32 -1.71 -5.62
N HIS A 124 2.59 -0.58 -6.26
CA HIS A 124 2.54 -0.49 -7.73
C HIS A 124 3.49 -1.47 -8.42
N LYS A 125 4.70 -1.65 -7.86
CA LYS A 125 5.65 -2.63 -8.37
C LYS A 125 5.09 -4.06 -8.28
N SER A 126 4.51 -4.43 -7.14
CA SER A 126 3.91 -5.75 -6.93
C SER A 126 2.76 -5.98 -7.90
N LEU A 127 1.83 -5.02 -8.01
CA LEU A 127 0.72 -5.09 -8.95
C LEU A 127 1.20 -5.30 -10.40
N LYS A 128 2.16 -4.51 -10.84
CA LYS A 128 2.69 -4.62 -12.21
C LYS A 128 3.39 -5.95 -12.48
N SER A 129 4.15 -6.47 -11.51
CA SER A 129 4.92 -7.70 -11.68
C SER A 129 4.10 -8.96 -11.47
N GLU A 130 3.15 -8.95 -10.54
CA GLU A 130 2.41 -10.14 -10.11
C GLU A 130 1.02 -10.25 -10.78
N CYS A 131 0.48 -9.13 -11.29
CA CYS A 131 -0.86 -9.08 -11.90
C CYS A 131 -0.82 -8.66 -13.38
N ILE A 132 -0.38 -7.42 -13.67
CA ILE A 132 -0.52 -6.86 -15.01
C ILE A 132 0.34 -7.58 -16.04
N ARG A 133 1.62 -7.83 -15.74
CA ARG A 133 2.53 -8.49 -16.68
C ARG A 133 2.13 -9.94 -16.97
N PRO A 134 1.83 -10.79 -15.96
CA PRO A 134 1.37 -12.16 -16.23
C PRO A 134 -0.02 -12.23 -16.84
N GLY A 135 -0.91 -11.30 -16.46
CA GLY A 135 -2.31 -11.28 -16.91
C GLY A 135 -2.51 -10.75 -18.32
N THR A 136 -1.53 -9.99 -18.84
CA THR A 136 -1.55 -9.44 -20.21
C THR A 136 -2.91 -8.90 -20.66
N PRO A 137 -3.53 -7.96 -19.91
CA PRO A 137 -4.87 -7.45 -20.23
C PRO A 137 -4.87 -6.74 -21.59
N LEU A 138 -5.91 -6.98 -22.39
CA LEU A 138 -6.05 -6.45 -23.74
C LEU A 138 -6.91 -5.19 -23.81
N SER A 139 -7.70 -4.93 -22.75
CA SER A 139 -8.59 -3.77 -22.66
C SER A 139 -8.56 -3.16 -21.27
N LEU A 140 -9.11 -1.95 -21.13
CA LEU A 140 -9.26 -1.29 -19.84
C LEU A 140 -10.15 -2.11 -18.89
N GLU A 141 -11.21 -2.70 -19.41
CA GLU A 141 -12.14 -3.52 -18.62
C GLU A 141 -11.48 -4.83 -18.15
N ASP A 142 -10.66 -5.47 -18.99
CA ASP A 142 -9.85 -6.60 -18.59
C ASP A 142 -8.88 -6.23 -17.47
N ALA A 143 -8.20 -5.10 -17.62
CA ALA A 143 -7.27 -4.61 -16.61
C ALA A 143 -7.97 -4.31 -15.28
N ARG A 144 -9.17 -3.71 -15.31
CA ARG A 144 -9.97 -3.46 -14.10
C ARG A 144 -10.32 -4.75 -13.37
N ARG A 145 -10.81 -5.76 -14.10
CA ARG A 145 -11.12 -7.07 -13.51
C ARG A 145 -9.91 -7.76 -12.88
N LEU A 146 -8.77 -7.72 -13.57
CA LEU A 146 -7.52 -8.28 -13.06
C LEU A 146 -7.03 -7.55 -11.82
N VAL A 147 -7.07 -6.21 -11.83
CA VAL A 147 -6.67 -5.40 -10.68
C VAL A 147 -7.60 -5.63 -9.50
N GLU A 148 -8.91 -5.71 -9.72
CA GLU A 148 -9.90 -6.00 -8.67
C GLU A 148 -9.62 -7.34 -7.99
N ALA A 149 -9.47 -8.41 -8.76
CA ALA A 149 -9.14 -9.73 -8.25
C ALA A 149 -7.79 -9.76 -7.51
N TYR A 150 -6.80 -9.05 -8.04
CA TYR A 150 -5.49 -8.93 -7.39
C TYR A 150 -5.55 -8.14 -6.09
N VAL A 151 -6.30 -7.05 -6.03
CA VAL A 151 -6.49 -6.25 -4.80
C VAL A 151 -7.14 -7.09 -3.71
N GLU A 152 -8.16 -7.88 -4.06
CA GLU A 152 -8.80 -8.80 -3.12
C GLU A 152 -7.79 -9.82 -2.59
N HIS A 153 -7.01 -10.45 -3.47
CA HIS A 153 -5.93 -11.37 -3.08
C HIS A 153 -4.85 -10.66 -2.24
N TYR A 154 -4.40 -9.48 -2.66
CA TYR A 154 -3.38 -8.70 -1.97
C TYR A 154 -3.77 -8.34 -0.54
N ASN A 155 -5.00 -7.87 -0.36
CA ASN A 155 -5.48 -7.45 0.94
C ASN A 155 -5.76 -8.62 1.89
N ASN A 156 -6.30 -9.73 1.39
CA ASN A 156 -6.84 -10.80 2.24
C ASN A 156 -5.95 -12.05 2.32
N VAL A 157 -5.09 -12.29 1.34
CA VAL A 157 -4.34 -13.56 1.22
C VAL A 157 -2.83 -13.36 1.17
N ARG A 158 -2.37 -12.33 0.43
CA ARG A 158 -0.95 -12.11 0.21
C ARG A 158 -0.23 -11.69 1.47
N LEU A 159 0.75 -12.48 1.90
CA LEU A 159 1.59 -12.15 3.05
C LEU A 159 2.57 -11.02 2.69
N ASN A 160 2.66 -10.03 3.56
CA ASN A 160 3.53 -8.88 3.34
C ASN A 160 4.73 -8.92 4.30
N SER A 161 5.94 -8.95 3.74
CA SER A 161 7.17 -9.00 4.54
C SER A 161 7.38 -7.77 5.43
N ALA A 162 6.89 -6.58 5.00
CA ALA A 162 7.01 -5.36 5.78
C ALA A 162 6.10 -5.34 7.04
N THR A 163 5.12 -6.25 7.12
CA THR A 163 4.21 -6.42 8.26
C THR A 163 4.45 -7.76 8.99
N GLY A 164 5.64 -8.36 8.84
CA GLY A 164 5.96 -9.64 9.49
C GLY A 164 5.24 -10.83 8.87
N TYR A 165 5.03 -10.82 7.54
CA TYR A 165 4.32 -11.87 6.81
C TYR A 165 2.88 -12.08 7.29
N ILE A 166 2.18 -10.99 7.56
CA ILE A 166 0.75 -10.94 7.86
C ILE A 166 0.04 -10.34 6.66
N THR A 167 -1.24 -10.69 6.44
CA THR A 167 -2.01 -10.05 5.37
C THR A 167 -2.29 -8.58 5.74
N PRO A 168 -2.40 -7.69 4.75
CA PRO A 168 -2.78 -6.31 5.01
C PRO A 168 -4.09 -6.17 5.82
N LYS A 169 -5.07 -7.04 5.56
CA LYS A 169 -6.35 -7.08 6.28
C LYS A 169 -6.19 -7.44 7.76
N ASP A 170 -5.44 -8.49 8.06
CA ASP A 170 -5.20 -8.91 9.45
C ASP A 170 -4.41 -7.85 10.21
N MET A 171 -3.45 -7.20 9.54
CA MET A 171 -2.69 -6.09 10.10
C MET A 171 -3.61 -4.88 10.37
N LEU A 172 -4.54 -4.57 9.45
CA LEU A 172 -5.53 -3.51 9.62
C LEU A 172 -6.47 -3.79 10.80
N ALA A 173 -6.85 -5.06 10.97
CA ALA A 173 -7.71 -5.53 12.07
C ALA A 173 -6.99 -5.63 13.44
N GLY A 174 -5.67 -5.41 13.49
CA GLY A 174 -4.90 -5.50 14.73
C GLY A 174 -4.57 -6.91 15.20
N CYS A 175 -4.75 -7.94 14.36
CA CYS A 175 -4.53 -9.34 14.68
C CYS A 175 -3.05 -9.76 14.71
N GLN A 176 -2.12 -8.81 14.58
CA GLN A 176 -0.69 -9.07 14.44
C GLN A 176 -0.12 -9.93 15.56
N GLN A 177 -0.37 -9.54 16.81
CA GLN A 177 0.20 -10.23 17.98
C GLN A 177 -0.32 -11.65 18.11
N GLU A 178 -1.62 -11.86 17.89
CA GLU A 178 -2.24 -13.17 17.96
C GLU A 178 -1.67 -14.12 16.90
N ILE A 179 -1.56 -13.65 15.65
CA ILE A 179 -1.00 -14.44 14.54
C ILE A 179 0.45 -14.81 14.81
N HIS A 180 1.27 -13.90 15.32
CA HIS A 180 2.66 -14.20 15.68
C HIS A 180 2.75 -15.21 16.82
N ALA A 181 1.99 -15.03 17.89
CA ALA A 181 1.95 -15.96 19.01
C ALA A 181 1.53 -17.38 18.59
N ASP A 182 0.53 -17.48 17.70
CA ASP A 182 0.11 -18.77 17.15
C ASP A 182 1.20 -19.46 16.31
N ARG A 183 1.89 -18.67 15.48
CA ARG A 183 3.03 -19.17 14.70
C ARG A 183 4.16 -19.68 15.59
N ASP A 184 4.50 -18.93 16.63
CA ASP A 184 5.56 -19.33 17.57
C ASP A 184 5.21 -20.62 18.32
N ARG A 185 3.94 -20.75 18.77
CA ARG A 185 3.45 -22.01 19.36
C ARG A 185 3.58 -23.20 18.41
N LYS A 186 3.16 -23.04 17.14
CA LYS A 186 3.24 -24.08 16.12
C LYS A 186 4.69 -24.47 15.81
N LEU A 187 5.59 -23.49 15.73
CA LEU A 187 7.02 -23.73 15.51
C LEU A 187 7.64 -24.50 16.68
N GLU A 188 7.32 -24.11 17.90
CA GLU A 188 7.84 -24.79 19.10
C GLU A 188 7.32 -26.24 19.20
N ALA A 189 6.03 -26.46 18.99
CA ALA A 189 5.46 -27.81 18.95
C ALA A 189 6.12 -28.68 17.87
N ALA A 190 6.38 -28.13 16.68
CA ALA A 190 7.07 -28.84 15.61
C ALA A 190 8.56 -29.14 15.95
N ARG A 191 9.24 -28.28 16.72
CA ARG A 191 10.60 -28.54 17.21
C ARG A 191 10.61 -29.69 18.21
N GLN A 192 9.72 -29.66 19.20
CA GLN A 192 9.57 -30.71 20.21
C GLN A 192 9.26 -32.07 19.58
N GLN A 193 8.32 -32.10 18.62
CA GLN A 193 8.00 -33.34 17.92
C GLN A 193 9.18 -33.91 17.13
N ARG A 194 9.98 -33.06 16.49
CA ARG A 194 11.20 -33.50 15.79
C ARG A 194 12.24 -34.01 16.75
N GLN A 195 12.41 -33.39 17.91
CA GLN A 195 13.33 -33.83 18.96
C GLN A 195 12.93 -35.19 19.51
N SER A 196 11.65 -35.38 19.86
CA SER A 196 11.14 -36.68 20.36
C SER A 196 11.33 -37.81 19.35
N ARG A 197 11.04 -37.55 18.05
CA ARG A 197 11.28 -38.56 16.99
C ARG A 197 12.75 -38.95 16.85
N ARG A 198 13.68 -38.00 17.02
CA ARG A 198 15.14 -38.32 16.99
C ARG A 198 15.56 -39.14 18.18
N GLN A 199 15.00 -38.88 19.38
CA GLN A 199 15.30 -39.66 20.59
C GLN A 199 14.74 -41.07 20.52
N GLN A 200 13.59 -41.28 19.86
CA GLN A 200 13.00 -42.61 19.67
C GLN A 200 13.70 -43.45 18.58
N ALA A 201 14.43 -42.80 17.68
CA ALA A 201 15.13 -43.45 16.58
C ALA A 201 16.62 -43.73 16.87
N ALA A 202 17.13 -43.31 18.04
CA ALA A 202 18.48 -43.53 18.54
C ALA A 202 18.53 -44.67 19.58
#